data_e643fbdab0ed448bc6459706ca63862a
#
_entry.id   e643fbdab0ed448bc6459706ca63862a
#
_cell.length_a   1.000
_cell.length_b   1.000
_cell.length_c   1.000
_cell.angle_alpha   90.00
_cell.angle_beta   90.00
_cell.angle_gamma   90.00
#
_symmetry.space_group_name_H-M   'P 1'
#
loop_
_entity.id
_entity.type
_entity.pdbx_description
1 polymer ?
#
loop_
_entity_poly.entity_id
_entity_poly.type
_entity_poly.pdbx_seq_one_letter_code
_entity_poly.pdbx_strand_id
1 'polypeptide(L)' 'MGGKTKGDAMAAMKPRTGDGPLEVTKEGRGYVMRVPLEGGGRLVVELNAEEAKNLGDSLLAVFA' A
#
# COMPACT_ATOMS: atom_id res chain seq x y z
N MET A 1 25.96 4.05 7.51
CA MET A 1 25.49 4.18 7.33
C MET A 1 24.74 4.64 6.91
N GLY A 2 24.92 5.03 7.01
CA GLY A 2 23.67 5.27 6.87
C GLY A 2 23.24 5.55 5.57
N GLY A 3 23.84 5.10 4.65
CA GLY A 3 23.41 5.36 3.34
C GLY A 3 21.96 5.28 3.17
N LYS A 4 21.33 4.42 3.85
CA LYS A 4 19.98 4.34 3.69
C LYS A 4 19.32 5.54 4.14
N THR A 5 20.00 6.40 4.73
CA THR A 5 19.35 7.53 5.24
C THR A 5 18.66 8.38 4.26
N LYS A 6 19.19 8.58 3.08
CA LYS A 6 18.51 9.38 2.17
C LYS A 6 17.31 8.77 1.68
N GLY A 7 17.38 7.53 1.37
CA GLY A 7 16.21 6.85 0.95
C GLY A 7 15.22 6.88 2.06
N ASP A 8 15.72 6.83 3.27
CA ASP A 8 14.83 6.85 4.40
C ASP A 8 14.14 8.18 4.56
N ALA A 9 14.77 9.25 4.19
CA ALA A 9 14.15 10.53 4.29
C ALA A 9 12.91 10.57 3.43
N MET A 10 13.00 10.04 2.23
CA MET A 10 11.84 9.99 1.38
C MET A 10 10.85 9.02 1.95
N ALA A 11 11.34 7.88 2.40
CA ALA A 11 10.46 6.88 2.94
C ALA A 11 9.82 7.32 4.24
N ALA A 12 10.39 8.32 4.87
CA ALA A 12 9.81 8.78 6.11
C ALA A 12 8.52 9.53 5.90
N MET A 13 8.25 9.94 4.68
CA MET A 13 6.98 10.58 4.42
C MET A 13 5.90 9.53 4.52
N LYS A 14 4.89 9.81 5.30
CA LYS A 14 3.83 8.87 5.52
C LYS A 14 2.51 9.53 5.18
N PRO A 15 2.17 9.58 3.92
CA PRO A 15 0.91 10.21 3.53
C PRO A 15 -0.25 9.43 4.12
N ARG A 16 -1.26 10.14 4.50
CA ARG A 16 -2.45 9.51 5.03
C ARG A 16 -3.40 9.21 3.88
N THR A 17 -4.26 8.24 4.10
CA THR A 17 -5.30 7.97 3.14
C THR A 17 -6.26 9.15 3.09
N GLY A 18 -6.73 9.44 1.92
CA GLY A 18 -7.66 10.55 1.73
C GLY A 18 -9.11 10.07 1.71
N ASP A 19 -9.97 10.92 1.19
CA ASP A 19 -11.38 10.59 1.07
C ASP A 19 -11.56 9.53 0.01
N GLY A 20 -12.47 8.64 0.24
CA GLY A 20 -12.78 7.61 -0.71
C GLY A 20 -12.49 6.24 -0.13
N PRO A 21 -12.96 5.22 -0.78
CA PRO A 21 -12.78 3.87 -0.27
C PRO A 21 -11.41 3.32 -0.56
N LEU A 22 -10.93 2.48 0.33
CA LEU A 22 -9.77 1.67 0.09
C LEU A 22 -10.30 0.45 -0.65
N GLU A 23 -9.71 0.13 -1.78
CA GLU A 23 -10.24 -0.92 -2.62
C GLU A 23 -9.19 -1.93 -3.04
N VAL A 24 -9.61 -3.18 -3.16
CA VAL A 24 -8.78 -4.20 -3.77
C VAL A 24 -9.69 -4.96 -4.71
N THR A 25 -9.33 -5.02 -5.98
CA THR A 25 -10.13 -5.73 -6.96
C THR A 25 -9.27 -6.77 -7.66
N LYS A 26 -9.90 -7.86 -8.07
CA LYS A 26 -9.20 -8.87 -8.82
C LYS A 26 -9.32 -8.51 -10.28
N GLU A 27 -8.21 -8.45 -10.98
CA GLU A 27 -8.19 -8.14 -12.40
C GLU A 27 -7.33 -9.15 -13.12
N GLY A 28 -7.94 -9.98 -13.93
CA GLY A 28 -7.23 -11.03 -14.58
C GLY A 28 -6.67 -12.00 -13.56
N ARG A 29 -5.38 -12.21 -13.58
CA ARG A 29 -4.75 -13.09 -12.62
C ARG A 29 -4.14 -12.35 -11.45
N GLY A 30 -4.27 -11.07 -11.44
CA GLY A 30 -3.67 -10.25 -10.41
C GLY A 30 -4.69 -9.51 -9.62
N TYR A 31 -4.20 -8.70 -8.73
CA TYR A 31 -5.03 -7.89 -7.87
C TYR A 31 -4.54 -6.45 -7.93
N VAL A 32 -5.44 -5.51 -7.82
CA VAL A 32 -5.08 -4.11 -7.84
C VAL A 32 -5.59 -3.48 -6.56
N MET A 33 -4.68 -2.85 -5.83
CA MET A 33 -5.03 -2.15 -4.61
C MET A 33 -5.04 -0.67 -4.91
N ARG A 34 -6.09 0.02 -4.50
CA ARG A 34 -6.20 1.45 -4.71
C ARG A 34 -6.41 2.13 -3.38
N VAL A 35 -5.56 3.08 -3.08
CA VAL A 35 -5.62 3.81 -1.83
C VAL A 35 -5.68 5.29 -2.16
N PRO A 36 -6.77 5.97 -1.82
CA PRO A 36 -6.83 7.41 -2.06
C PRO A 36 -5.86 8.09 -1.10
N LEU A 37 -5.23 9.15 -1.56
CA LEU A 37 -4.25 9.86 -0.74
C LEU A 37 -4.80 11.20 -0.33
N GLU A 38 -4.42 11.62 0.86
CA GLU A 38 -4.77 12.92 1.35
C GLU A 38 -4.13 13.95 0.43
N GLY A 39 -4.86 14.95 0.05
CA GLY A 39 -4.33 15.96 -0.84
C GLY A 39 -4.61 15.67 -2.30
N GLY A 40 -5.21 14.54 -2.59
CA GLY A 40 -5.57 14.18 -3.95
C GLY A 40 -4.73 13.05 -4.48
N GLY A 41 -5.19 12.46 -5.55
CA GLY A 41 -4.46 11.37 -6.15
C GLY A 41 -4.77 10.05 -5.48
N ARG A 42 -4.15 9.02 -5.98
CA ARG A 42 -4.42 7.68 -5.53
C ARG A 42 -3.18 6.82 -5.73
N LEU A 43 -2.90 5.98 -4.76
CA LEU A 43 -1.83 5.01 -4.90
C LEU A 43 -2.45 3.76 -5.51
N VAL A 44 -1.90 3.29 -6.61
CA VAL A 44 -2.41 2.10 -7.27
C VAL A 44 -1.26 1.10 -7.37
N VAL A 45 -1.46 -0.08 -6.83
CA VAL A 45 -0.42 -1.10 -6.77
C VAL A 45 -0.96 -2.41 -7.30
N GLU A 46 -0.19 -3.05 -8.14
CA GLU A 46 -0.55 -4.34 -8.69
C GLU A 46 0.12 -5.43 -7.86
N LEU A 47 -0.63 -6.45 -7.51
CA LEU A 47 -0.12 -7.53 -6.69
C LEU A 47 -0.49 -8.86 -7.32
N ASN A 48 0.37 -9.86 -7.14
CA ASN A 48 -0.04 -11.20 -7.50
C ASN A 48 -0.77 -11.81 -6.30
N ALA A 49 -1.29 -13.01 -6.47
CA ALA A 49 -2.11 -13.63 -5.43
C ALA A 49 -1.34 -13.83 -4.13
N GLU A 50 -0.10 -14.23 -4.23
CA GLU A 50 0.69 -14.46 -3.04
C GLU A 50 0.99 -13.17 -2.33
N GLU A 51 1.31 -12.13 -3.09
CA GLU A 51 1.58 -10.82 -2.50
C GLU A 51 0.34 -10.26 -1.82
N ALA A 52 -0.81 -10.41 -2.47
CA ALA A 52 -2.05 -9.92 -1.90
C ALA A 52 -2.37 -10.66 -0.60
N LYS A 53 -2.16 -11.97 -0.59
CA LYS A 53 -2.42 -12.75 0.58
C LYS A 53 -1.48 -12.37 1.71
N ASN A 54 -0.20 -12.17 1.40
CA ASN A 54 0.77 -11.79 2.40
C ASN A 54 0.46 -10.41 2.99
N LEU A 55 0.00 -9.51 2.16
CA LEU A 55 -0.38 -8.19 2.65
C LEU A 55 -1.56 -8.31 3.59
N GLY A 56 -2.57 -9.09 3.21
CA GLY A 56 -3.72 -9.30 4.06
C GLY A 56 -3.34 -9.92 5.40
N ASP A 57 -2.47 -10.93 5.36
CA ASP A 57 -2.02 -11.59 6.58
C ASP A 57 -1.25 -10.62 7.46
N SER A 58 -0.43 -9.78 6.86
CA SER A 58 0.35 -8.81 7.62
C SER A 58 -0.55 -7.79 8.31
N LEU A 59 -1.58 -7.35 7.60
CA LEU A 59 -2.51 -6.41 8.18
C LEU A 59 -3.26 -7.04 9.35
N LEU A 60 -3.74 -8.26 9.17
CA LEU A 60 -4.46 -8.94 10.22
C LEU A 60 -3.59 -9.21 11.43
N ALA A 61 -2.32 -9.51 11.21
CA ALA A 61 -1.41 -9.81 12.30
C ALA A 61 -1.22 -8.62 13.23
N VAL A 62 -1.34 -7.42 12.71
CA VAL A 62 -1.17 -6.22 13.52
C VAL A 62 -2.40 -5.98 14.40
N PHE A 63 -3.54 -6.46 13.97
CA PHE A 63 -4.77 -6.29 14.75
C PHE A 63 -4.98 -7.39 15.77
N ALA A 64 -4.28 -8.47 15.64
CA ALA A 64 -4.48 -9.63 16.53
C ALA A 64 -3.87 -9.41 17.91
#